data_dc0e0b7c40e77251dfddc482a7fc467e
#
_entry.id   dc0e0b7c40e77251dfddc482a7fc467e
#
_cell.length_a   1.000
_cell.length_b   1.000
_cell.length_c   1.000
_cell.angle_alpha   90.00
_cell.angle_beta   90.00
_cell.angle_gamma   90.00
#
_symmetry.space_group_name_H-M   'P 1'
#
loop_
_entity.id
_entity.type
_entity.pdbx_description
1 polymer ?
#
loop_
_entity_poly.entity_id
_entity_poly.type
_entity_poly.pdbx_seq_one_letter_code
_entity_poly.pdbx_strand_id
1 'polypeptide(L)'
;MEKLLMHTLWSLAQALAELQGQPGADALRVGGVLGIELKLVKENAHVRFYENESPLRLAGGVIAGKLDIREFKAAGKAPFIIISQLGGTCIGMEELQRRIGALTPPTPPSNPVPDALITRQGRLGKVRVSLGFRWSDPDCLASITPHID
;
A
#
# COMPACT_ATOMS: atom_id res chain seq x y z
N MET A 1 -16.57 -6.57 4.56
CA MET A 1 -16.69 -5.22 3.97
C MET A 1 -16.79 -4.13 5.02
N GLU A 2 -17.66 -4.28 5.99
CA GLU A 2 -17.81 -3.27 7.07
C GLU A 2 -16.55 -3.11 7.90
N LYS A 3 -15.76 -4.18 8.08
CA LYS A 3 -14.50 -4.10 8.81
C LYS A 3 -13.53 -3.10 8.21
N LEU A 4 -13.52 -2.94 6.89
CA LEU A 4 -12.62 -2.02 6.22
C LEU A 4 -13.03 -0.57 6.40
N LEU A 5 -14.31 -0.28 6.57
CA LEU A 5 -14.80 1.08 6.85
C LEU A 5 -14.26 1.63 8.17
N MET A 6 -13.90 0.74 9.10
CA MET A 6 -13.34 1.14 10.39
C MET A 6 -11.82 1.37 10.34
N HIS A 7 -11.16 0.92 9.27
CA HIS A 7 -9.72 1.16 9.10
C HIS A 7 -9.48 2.51 8.47
N THR A 8 -8.52 3.25 9.01
CA THR A 8 -7.91 4.36 8.30
C THR A 8 -6.86 3.80 7.35
N LEU A 9 -6.40 4.62 6.42
CA LEU A 9 -5.27 4.21 5.58
C LEU A 9 -4.07 3.81 6.45
N TRP A 10 -3.84 4.55 7.53
CA TRP A 10 -2.68 4.34 8.42
C TRP A 10 -2.79 3.02 9.18
N SER A 11 -3.97 2.68 9.69
CA SER A 11 -4.17 1.41 10.38
C SER A 11 -4.08 0.23 9.40
N LEU A 12 -4.56 0.40 8.17
CA LEU A 12 -4.43 -0.62 7.14
C LEU A 12 -2.96 -0.84 6.78
N ALA A 13 -2.20 0.24 6.55
CA ALA A 13 -0.78 0.14 6.22
C ALA A 13 0.00 -0.52 7.34
N GLN A 14 -0.30 -0.19 8.60
CA GLN A 14 0.35 -0.80 9.76
C GLN A 14 0.04 -2.30 9.84
N ALA A 15 -1.22 -2.67 9.66
CA ALA A 15 -1.63 -4.08 9.69
C ALA A 15 -0.96 -4.88 8.60
N LEU A 16 -0.87 -4.33 7.39
CA LEU A 16 -0.20 -5.00 6.27
C LEU A 16 1.29 -5.15 6.51
N ALA A 17 1.92 -4.15 7.10
CA ALA A 17 3.34 -4.23 7.44
C ALA A 17 3.61 -5.33 8.47
N GLU A 18 2.75 -5.45 9.48
CA GLU A 18 2.87 -6.51 10.48
C GLU A 18 2.67 -7.89 9.88
N LEU A 19 1.66 -8.05 9.03
CA LEU A 19 1.42 -9.32 8.33
C LEU A 19 2.58 -9.68 7.43
N GLN A 20 3.12 -8.71 6.72
CA GLN A 20 4.24 -8.90 5.81
C GLN A 20 5.47 -9.43 6.54
N GLY A 21 5.67 -9.04 7.80
CA GLY A 21 6.80 -9.48 8.61
C GLY A 21 6.60 -10.84 9.28
N GLN A 22 5.41 -11.45 9.18
CA GLN A 22 5.13 -12.72 9.86
C GLN A 22 5.57 -13.92 9.03
N PRO A 23 6.16 -14.96 9.65
CA PRO A 23 6.48 -16.19 8.94
C PRO A 23 5.22 -16.83 8.34
N GLY A 24 5.33 -17.29 7.10
CA GLY A 24 4.22 -17.90 6.40
C GLY A 24 3.12 -16.95 5.93
N ALA A 25 3.40 -15.64 5.96
CA ALA A 25 2.45 -14.67 5.43
C ALA A 25 2.27 -14.88 3.92
N ASP A 26 1.02 -15.01 3.49
CA ASP A 26 0.67 -15.19 2.10
C ASP A 26 -0.62 -14.42 1.80
N ALA A 27 -1.04 -14.43 0.53
CA ALA A 27 -2.23 -13.69 0.12
C ALA A 27 -3.50 -14.18 0.81
N LEU A 28 -3.62 -15.49 1.01
CA LEU A 28 -4.78 -16.08 1.70
C LEU A 28 -4.89 -15.56 3.14
N ARG A 29 -3.76 -15.53 3.85
CA ARG A 29 -3.72 -15.03 5.23
C ARG A 29 -4.05 -13.54 5.28
N VAL A 30 -3.48 -12.75 4.39
CA VAL A 30 -3.77 -11.31 4.32
C VAL A 30 -5.26 -11.07 4.09
N GLY A 31 -5.84 -11.74 3.12
CA GLY A 31 -7.27 -11.64 2.84
C GLY A 31 -8.14 -12.06 4.01
N GLY A 32 -7.76 -13.16 4.68
CA GLY A 32 -8.50 -13.66 5.84
C GLY A 32 -8.48 -12.70 7.02
N VAL A 33 -7.31 -12.14 7.34
CA VAL A 33 -7.17 -11.21 8.46
C VAL A 33 -7.92 -9.90 8.19
N LEU A 34 -7.83 -9.39 6.97
CA LEU A 34 -8.48 -8.12 6.62
C LEU A 34 -9.96 -8.29 6.26
N GLY A 35 -10.42 -9.50 6.05
CA GLY A 35 -11.81 -9.75 5.65
C GLY A 35 -12.10 -9.32 4.22
N ILE A 36 -11.12 -9.41 3.33
CA ILE A 36 -11.27 -9.06 1.92
C ILE A 36 -10.98 -10.27 1.04
N GLU A 37 -11.57 -10.28 -0.14
CA GLU A 37 -11.29 -11.29 -1.14
C GLU A 37 -10.19 -10.81 -2.07
N LEU A 38 -9.17 -11.66 -2.23
CA LEU A 38 -8.05 -11.42 -3.11
C LEU A 38 -8.10 -12.43 -4.23
N LYS A 39 -7.84 -11.96 -5.43
CA LYS A 39 -7.93 -12.77 -6.65
C LYS A 39 -6.54 -12.89 -7.27
N LEU A 40 -6.17 -14.11 -7.64
CA LEU A 40 -4.95 -14.36 -8.42
C LEU A 40 -5.18 -13.83 -9.83
N VAL A 41 -4.42 -12.81 -10.22
CA VAL A 41 -4.58 -12.15 -11.53
C VAL A 41 -3.47 -12.49 -12.49
N LYS A 42 -2.32 -12.93 -11.99
CA LYS A 42 -1.18 -13.28 -12.81
C LYS A 42 -0.24 -14.19 -12.03
N GLU A 43 0.44 -15.06 -12.73
CA GLU A 43 1.42 -15.95 -12.12
C GLU A 43 2.54 -16.25 -13.11
N ASN A 44 3.76 -16.33 -12.61
CA ASN A 44 4.91 -16.81 -13.38
C ASN A 44 5.68 -17.82 -12.52
N ALA A 45 6.89 -18.21 -12.96
CA ALA A 45 7.66 -19.23 -12.29
C ALA A 45 8.08 -18.84 -10.85
N HIS A 46 8.11 -17.55 -10.54
CA HIS A 46 8.65 -17.04 -9.27
C HIS A 46 7.65 -16.31 -8.40
N VAL A 47 6.55 -15.79 -8.96
CA VAL A 47 5.64 -14.89 -8.25
C VAL A 47 4.19 -15.15 -8.61
N ARG A 48 3.31 -15.09 -7.60
CA ARG A 48 1.86 -15.01 -7.77
C ARG A 48 1.41 -13.60 -7.45
N PHE A 49 0.63 -13.01 -8.34
CA PHE A 49 0.13 -11.64 -8.21
C PHE A 49 -1.35 -11.67 -7.84
N TYR A 50 -1.69 -11.11 -6.70
CA TYR A 50 -3.06 -11.03 -6.21
C TYR A 50 -3.52 -9.59 -6.13
N GLU A 51 -4.81 -9.38 -6.37
CA GLU A 51 -5.45 -8.06 -6.24
C GLU A 51 -6.81 -8.21 -5.60
N ASN A 52 -7.28 -7.12 -4.98
CA ASN A 52 -8.64 -7.04 -4.47
C ASN A 52 -9.64 -7.01 -5.64
N GLU A 53 -10.83 -7.56 -5.42
CA GLU A 53 -11.87 -7.57 -6.46
C GLU A 53 -12.59 -6.23 -6.58
N SER A 54 -12.74 -5.52 -5.47
CA SER A 54 -13.42 -4.21 -5.43
C SER A 54 -12.59 -3.20 -4.68
N PRO A 55 -12.71 -1.90 -5.00
CA PRO A 55 -12.02 -0.87 -4.22
C PRO A 55 -12.33 -0.98 -2.75
N LEU A 56 -11.33 -0.69 -1.92
CA LEU A 56 -11.44 -0.74 -0.46
C LEU A 56 -11.86 0.63 0.05
N ARG A 57 -12.98 0.68 0.76
CA ARG A 57 -13.47 1.93 1.37
C ARG A 57 -12.91 2.04 2.77
N LEU A 58 -12.17 3.12 3.00
CA LEU A 58 -11.52 3.37 4.29
C LEU A 58 -12.22 4.51 5.02
N ALA A 59 -11.92 4.66 6.30
CA ALA A 59 -12.47 5.74 7.11
C ALA A 59 -12.05 7.11 6.54
N GLY A 60 -12.89 8.11 6.73
CA GLY A 60 -12.59 9.47 6.28
C GLY A 60 -12.82 9.72 4.80
N GLY A 61 -13.52 8.81 4.11
CA GLY A 61 -13.80 8.97 2.68
C GLY A 61 -12.64 8.63 1.76
N VAL A 62 -11.59 8.01 2.28
CA VAL A 62 -10.45 7.56 1.49
C VAL A 62 -10.81 6.25 0.81
N ILE A 63 -10.42 6.10 -0.44
CA ILE A 63 -10.63 4.88 -1.22
C ILE A 63 -9.28 4.35 -1.66
N ALA A 64 -8.99 3.09 -1.33
CA ALA A 64 -7.83 2.39 -1.87
C ALA A 64 -8.32 1.57 -3.05
N GLY A 65 -8.06 2.04 -4.26
CA GLY A 65 -8.53 1.38 -5.47
C GLY A 65 -7.92 0.02 -5.67
N LYS A 66 -6.66 -0.14 -5.27
CA LYS A 66 -5.94 -1.38 -5.53
C LYS A 66 -5.03 -1.77 -4.37
N LEU A 67 -5.15 -3.03 -3.96
CA LEU A 67 -4.22 -3.69 -3.06
C LEU A 67 -3.51 -4.78 -3.86
N ASP A 68 -2.22 -4.58 -4.11
CA ASP A 68 -1.38 -5.54 -4.81
C ASP A 68 -0.59 -6.38 -3.82
N ILE A 69 -0.67 -7.70 -3.95
CA ILE A 69 0.14 -8.61 -3.16
C ILE A 69 0.92 -9.49 -4.11
N ARG A 70 2.25 -9.45 -3.98
CA ARG A 70 3.15 -10.30 -4.75
C ARG A 70 3.71 -11.34 -3.82
N GLU A 71 3.25 -12.57 -3.99
CA GLU A 71 3.64 -13.71 -3.18
C GLU A 71 4.76 -14.45 -3.91
N PHE A 72 5.93 -14.51 -3.29
CA PHE A 72 7.07 -15.20 -3.88
C PHE A 72 6.97 -16.69 -3.61
N LYS A 73 7.20 -17.50 -4.65
CA LYS A 73 7.11 -18.95 -4.53
C LYS A 73 8.28 -19.56 -3.75
N ALA A 74 9.40 -18.85 -3.70
CA ALA A 74 10.56 -19.31 -2.93
C ALA A 74 10.24 -19.28 -1.43
N ALA A 75 10.59 -20.36 -0.73
CA ALA A 75 10.33 -20.50 0.70
C ALA A 75 11.04 -19.40 1.51
N GLY A 76 10.37 -18.91 2.55
CA GLY A 76 10.94 -17.95 3.49
C GLY A 76 10.94 -16.50 3.04
N LYS A 77 10.45 -16.19 1.86
CA LYS A 77 10.36 -14.81 1.40
C LYS A 77 9.04 -14.18 1.82
N ALA A 78 9.12 -12.97 2.37
CA ALA A 78 7.95 -12.18 2.71
C ALA A 78 7.28 -11.66 1.44
N PRO A 79 5.94 -11.51 1.44
CA PRO A 79 5.24 -10.95 0.30
C PRO A 79 5.56 -9.46 0.14
N PHE A 80 5.44 -8.96 -1.07
CA PHE A 80 5.55 -7.54 -1.36
C PHE A 80 4.13 -6.98 -1.51
N ILE A 81 3.82 -5.92 -0.75
CA ILE A 81 2.46 -5.40 -0.68
C ILE A 81 2.45 -3.91 -1.04
N ILE A 82 1.57 -3.53 -1.94
CA ILE A 82 1.41 -2.14 -2.38
C ILE A 82 -0.05 -1.74 -2.26
N ILE A 83 -0.30 -0.62 -1.58
CA ILE A 83 -1.60 0.04 -1.59
C ILE A 83 -1.50 1.16 -2.61
N SER A 84 -2.32 1.13 -3.67
CA SER A 84 -2.22 2.08 -4.75
C SER A 84 -3.59 2.57 -5.22
N GLN A 85 -3.59 3.47 -6.18
CA GLN A 85 -4.80 4.08 -6.73
C GLN A 85 -5.65 4.70 -5.61
N LEU A 86 -4.98 5.40 -4.69
CA LEU A 86 -5.68 6.11 -3.64
C LEU A 86 -6.51 7.23 -4.24
N GLY A 87 -7.73 7.37 -3.76
CA GLY A 87 -8.69 8.35 -4.22
C GLY A 87 -9.66 8.74 -3.13
N GLY A 88 -10.75 9.39 -3.53
CA GLY A 88 -11.68 9.95 -2.56
C GLY A 88 -11.06 11.16 -1.89
N THR A 89 -11.07 11.21 -0.57
CA THR A 89 -10.48 12.31 0.19
C THR A 89 -8.97 12.37 -0.06
N CYS A 90 -8.47 13.53 -0.47
CA CYS A 90 -7.04 13.76 -0.67
C CYS A 90 -6.28 13.71 0.66
N ILE A 91 -5.22 12.94 0.70
CA ILE A 91 -4.29 12.92 1.84
C ILE A 91 -3.10 13.78 1.44
N GLY A 92 -3.04 14.98 2.03
CA GLY A 92 -2.04 15.97 1.68
C GLY A 92 -0.81 15.92 2.58
N MET A 93 0.13 16.80 2.27
CA MET A 93 1.43 16.85 2.94
C MET A 93 1.30 17.13 4.45
N GLU A 94 0.34 17.96 4.84
CA GLU A 94 0.15 18.29 6.26
C GLU A 94 -0.22 17.05 7.07
N GLU A 95 -1.17 16.25 6.59
CA GLU A 95 -1.54 15.02 7.26
C GLU A 95 -0.39 14.02 7.26
N LEU A 96 0.34 13.91 6.16
CA LEU A 96 1.49 13.02 6.06
C LEU A 96 2.56 13.38 7.10
N GLN A 97 2.85 14.66 7.27
CA GLN A 97 3.84 15.09 8.26
C GLN A 97 3.40 14.78 9.68
N ARG A 98 2.09 14.87 9.95
CA ARG A 98 1.56 14.51 11.27
C ARG A 98 1.66 13.00 11.54
N ARG A 99 1.44 12.18 10.51
CA ARG A 99 1.38 10.72 10.67
C ARG A 99 2.73 10.05 10.54
N ILE A 100 3.58 10.57 9.67
CA ILE A 100 4.84 9.93 9.28
C ILE A 100 6.03 10.75 9.77
N GLY A 101 5.83 12.05 10.00
CA GLY A 101 6.89 12.96 10.41
C GLY A 101 7.70 13.44 9.21
N ALA A 102 9.01 13.51 9.37
CA ALA A 102 9.87 14.02 8.30
C ALA A 102 9.93 13.04 7.13
N LEU A 103 9.75 13.58 5.93
CA LEU A 103 9.86 12.82 4.70
C LEU A 103 11.18 13.13 4.01
N THR A 104 11.70 12.15 3.27
CA THR A 104 12.88 12.39 2.43
C THR A 104 12.52 13.38 1.32
N PRO A 105 13.51 14.03 0.71
CA PRO A 105 13.26 14.85 -0.48
C PRO A 105 12.59 14.04 -1.59
N PRO A 106 11.79 14.69 -2.44
CA PRO A 106 11.12 13.97 -3.52
C PRO A 106 12.10 13.43 -4.55
N THR A 107 11.87 12.19 -4.99
CA THR A 107 12.59 11.59 -6.09
C THR A 107 11.66 11.61 -7.31
N PRO A 108 11.99 12.37 -8.36
CA PRO A 108 11.14 12.43 -9.54
C PRO A 108 11.20 11.12 -10.33
N PRO A 109 10.15 10.81 -11.11
CA PRO A 109 10.16 9.65 -11.98
C PRO A 109 11.17 9.84 -13.11
N SER A 110 11.72 8.73 -13.61
CA SER A 110 12.65 8.77 -14.75
C SER A 110 11.95 9.19 -16.05
N ASN A 111 10.63 8.96 -16.14
CA ASN A 111 9.81 9.35 -17.28
C ASN A 111 8.55 10.06 -16.76
N PRO A 112 8.47 11.41 -16.83
CA PRO A 112 7.38 12.16 -16.20
C PRO A 112 6.10 12.17 -17.04
N VAL A 113 5.45 11.03 -17.15
CA VAL A 113 4.09 10.93 -17.69
C VAL A 113 3.07 11.18 -16.55
N PRO A 114 1.80 11.49 -16.85
CA PRO A 114 0.83 11.90 -15.82
C PRO A 114 0.69 10.93 -14.64
N ASP A 115 0.74 9.63 -14.89
CA ASP A 115 0.59 8.61 -13.83
C ASP A 115 1.90 8.18 -13.20
N ALA A 116 3.04 8.72 -13.64
CA ALA A 116 4.33 8.42 -13.04
C ALA A 116 4.36 8.95 -11.61
N LEU A 117 5.07 8.26 -10.74
CA LEU A 117 5.09 8.57 -9.32
C LEU A 117 6.33 9.34 -8.92
N ILE A 118 6.12 10.43 -8.18
CA ILE A 118 7.15 11.08 -7.38
C ILE A 118 7.20 10.28 -6.08
N THR A 119 8.37 9.90 -5.63
CA THR A 119 8.53 9.04 -4.47
C THR A 119 9.19 9.78 -3.32
N ARG A 120 8.66 9.58 -2.11
CA ARG A 120 9.27 10.03 -0.86
C ARG A 120 9.25 8.86 0.11
N GLN A 121 10.11 8.89 1.10
CA GLN A 121 10.14 7.86 2.13
C GLN A 121 9.96 8.47 3.51
N GLY A 122 9.38 7.70 4.42
CA GLY A 122 9.19 8.07 5.80
C GLY A 122 9.01 6.84 6.67
N ARG A 123 8.57 7.05 7.90
CA ARG A 123 8.31 5.95 8.83
C ARG A 123 6.93 6.05 9.43
N LEU A 124 6.22 4.94 9.41
CA LEU A 124 4.96 4.77 10.11
C LEU A 124 5.24 3.90 11.33
N GLY A 125 5.43 4.55 12.48
CA GLY A 125 5.93 3.86 13.66
C GLY A 125 7.35 3.36 13.41
N LYS A 126 7.54 2.05 13.51
CA LYS A 126 8.85 1.40 13.26
C LYS A 126 9.02 0.96 11.82
N VAL A 127 7.97 1.08 11.01
CA VAL A 127 7.97 0.58 9.64
C VAL A 127 8.38 1.68 8.68
N ARG A 128 9.35 1.38 7.83
CA ARG A 128 9.71 2.27 6.73
C ARG A 128 8.65 2.14 5.63
N VAL A 129 8.22 3.27 5.08
CA VAL A 129 7.23 3.28 4.00
C VAL A 129 7.71 4.14 2.84
N SER A 130 7.38 3.71 1.63
CA SER A 130 7.55 4.52 0.43
C SER A 130 6.20 5.10 0.06
N LEU A 131 6.18 6.39 -0.25
CA LEU A 131 4.98 7.14 -0.58
C LEU A 131 5.08 7.61 -2.02
N GLY A 132 4.03 7.38 -2.79
CA GLY A 132 3.97 7.79 -4.20
C GLY A 132 2.93 8.88 -4.42
N PHE A 133 3.30 9.88 -5.23
CA PHE A 133 2.43 10.98 -5.62
C PHE A 133 2.44 11.06 -7.13
N ARG A 134 1.26 11.20 -7.76
CA ARG A 134 1.21 11.29 -9.23
C ARG A 134 1.86 12.58 -9.72
N TRP A 135 2.60 12.48 -10.79
CA TRP A 135 3.21 13.64 -11.43
C TRP A 135 2.16 14.71 -11.78
N SER A 136 0.97 14.26 -12.20
CA SER A 136 -0.14 15.16 -12.55
C SER A 136 -0.88 15.71 -11.34
N ASP A 137 -0.69 15.13 -10.14
CA ASP A 137 -1.37 15.55 -8.92
C ASP A 137 -0.47 15.31 -7.71
N PRO A 138 0.61 16.08 -7.57
CA PRO A 138 1.63 15.82 -6.56
C PRO A 138 1.24 16.19 -5.13
N ASP A 139 0.08 16.81 -4.95
CA ASP A 139 -0.36 17.28 -3.63
C ASP A 139 -1.14 16.20 -2.85
N CYS A 140 -1.57 15.15 -3.52
CA CYS A 140 -2.34 14.07 -2.90
C CYS A 140 -1.57 12.76 -2.98
N LEU A 141 -1.53 12.03 -1.85
CA LEU A 141 -0.93 10.70 -1.80
C LEU A 141 -1.66 9.76 -2.77
N ALA A 142 -0.91 9.03 -3.58
CA ALA A 142 -1.45 8.08 -4.54
C ALA A 142 -1.18 6.63 -4.17
N SER A 143 -0.06 6.37 -3.47
CA SER A 143 0.28 4.99 -3.08
C SER A 143 1.12 4.96 -1.81
N ILE A 144 1.07 3.83 -1.11
CA ILE A 144 1.93 3.58 0.04
C ILE A 144 2.40 2.13 0.01
N THR A 145 3.71 1.94 0.20
CA THR A 145 4.34 0.63 0.18
C THR A 145 5.13 0.44 1.47
N PRO A 146 4.66 -0.42 2.39
CA PRO A 146 5.46 -0.74 3.57
C PRO A 146 6.66 -1.60 3.19
N HIS A 147 7.75 -1.43 3.90
CA HIS A 147 8.97 -2.20 3.70
C HIS A 147 9.28 -3.01 4.95
N ILE A 148 9.85 -4.21 4.72
CA ILE A 148 10.44 -5.00 5.80
C ILE A 148 11.93 -4.69 5.80
N ASP A 149 12.44 -4.32 6.96
CA ASP A 149 13.87 -4.11 7.15
C ASP A 149 14.57 -5.41 7.53
#